data_0daffba00d5e9159fa99875ad4d8b112
#
_entry.id   0daffba00d5e9159fa99875ad4d8b112
#
_cell.length_a   1.000
_cell.length_b   1.000
_cell.length_c   1.000
_cell.angle_alpha   90.00
_cell.angle_beta   90.00
_cell.angle_gamma   90.00
#
_symmetry.space_group_name_H-M   'P 1'
#
loop_
_entity.id
_entity.type
_entity.pdbx_description
1 polymer ?
#
loop_
_entity_poly.entity_id
_entity_poly.type
_entity_poly.pdbx_seq_one_letter_code
_entity_poly.pdbx_strand_id
1 'polypeptide(L)'
;MKSSHLVKKDLKVVWHPCTQMKDHEKIPMIPIKSGKGVWLYDYDGVKYLDAISSWWVNLFGHSNAYINRSIKNQLSQLEHVLLAGFTHEPAIDLSERLIKLTPSKITKCFFTDNGSSSIDAAMKMSYHYWQNKKKKSKVKFIALSNSYHGETLGSLSVSNIDLYKKTYENILKETIIVESPDSYNKSENISEEKHAEIMFDKMYKTIKKNHRDVCAVIVEPLIQCAGYMRMYHHKYLELLSEACREYNIHLIADEIAVGFGRTGTMFGFQQAKITPDIICLSKGITGGYMTLSTILTTDDIYDAFYDEYEKLNAFLHSHSYTANPIACSAANATLDIFKDKDVIKKNKILSAHIRKCFESLKDHPHVSDVRQKGMVLAIELIKDKKRKVSYDWKERRGIRAYLHGLKNNVLMRPLGNVLYFMPPYVI
;
A
#
# COMPACT_ATOMS: atom_id res chain seq x y z
N MET A 1 9.83 29.95 17.17
CA MET A 1 8.88 30.50 16.16
C MET A 1 7.51 29.95 16.55
N LYS A 2 6.47 30.77 16.66
CA LYS A 2 5.14 30.29 17.09
C LYS A 2 4.46 29.53 15.94
N SER A 3 3.72 28.45 16.25
CA SER A 3 2.97 27.64 15.28
C SER A 3 2.12 28.47 14.34
N SER A 4 1.42 29.48 14.85
CA SER A 4 0.58 30.39 14.06
C SER A 4 1.31 31.14 12.95
N HIS A 5 2.57 31.49 13.16
CA HIS A 5 3.39 32.17 12.13
C HIS A 5 3.80 31.23 11.01
N LEU A 6 4.13 29.99 11.35
CA LEU A 6 4.45 28.94 10.35
C LEU A 6 3.23 28.61 9.49
N VAL A 7 2.06 28.41 10.11
CA VAL A 7 0.80 28.13 9.40
C VAL A 7 0.48 29.26 8.42
N LYS A 8 0.61 30.53 8.83
CA LYS A 8 0.39 31.67 7.92
C LYS A 8 1.33 31.70 6.72
N LYS A 9 2.60 31.30 6.90
CA LYS A 9 3.55 31.19 5.79
C LYS A 9 3.22 30.05 4.88
N ASP A 10 2.94 28.88 5.45
CA ASP A 10 2.60 27.65 4.73
C ASP A 10 1.40 27.86 3.81
N LEU A 11 0.29 28.36 4.32
CA LEU A 11 -0.93 28.59 3.54
C LEU A 11 -0.76 29.59 2.37
N LYS A 12 0.31 30.37 2.35
CA LYS A 12 0.60 31.27 1.23
C LYS A 12 1.30 30.60 0.07
N VAL A 13 2.07 29.52 0.32
CA VAL A 13 3.02 28.99 -0.66
C VAL A 13 2.94 27.47 -0.85
N VAL A 14 2.32 26.73 0.06
CA VAL A 14 2.21 25.27 -0.02
C VAL A 14 0.81 24.85 -0.43
N TRP A 15 0.71 24.11 -1.52
CA TRP A 15 -0.52 23.42 -1.90
C TRP A 15 -0.48 21.99 -1.36
N HIS A 16 -1.27 21.72 -0.32
CA HIS A 16 -1.27 20.43 0.37
C HIS A 16 -1.89 19.32 -0.48
N PRO A 17 -1.26 18.13 -0.58
CA PRO A 17 -1.78 17.01 -1.33
C PRO A 17 -3.04 16.43 -0.69
N CYS A 18 -3.94 15.90 -1.52
CA CYS A 18 -5.16 15.21 -1.09
C CYS A 18 -5.98 16.03 -0.06
N THR A 19 -6.07 17.35 -0.27
CA THR A 19 -6.64 18.30 0.69
C THR A 19 -7.51 19.33 -0.03
N GLN A 20 -8.72 19.54 0.50
CA GLN A 20 -9.52 20.71 0.14
C GLN A 20 -8.94 21.92 0.90
N MET A 21 -8.17 22.78 0.23
CA MET A 21 -7.41 23.86 0.88
C MET A 21 -8.30 24.82 1.69
N LYS A 22 -9.54 25.08 1.23
CA LYS A 22 -10.52 25.91 1.94
C LYS A 22 -10.90 25.35 3.32
N ASP A 23 -10.73 24.05 3.53
CA ASP A 23 -10.98 23.44 4.85
C ASP A 23 -10.09 24.01 5.94
N HIS A 24 -8.88 24.48 5.59
CA HIS A 24 -7.95 25.08 6.56
C HIS A 24 -8.38 26.43 7.12
N GLU A 25 -9.46 27.01 6.63
CA GLU A 25 -10.15 28.12 7.31
C GLU A 25 -10.79 27.69 8.64
N LYS A 26 -11.12 26.39 8.78
CA LYS A 26 -11.84 25.81 9.94
C LYS A 26 -11.13 24.64 10.61
N ILE A 27 -10.35 23.89 9.84
CA ILE A 27 -9.60 22.72 10.31
C ILE A 27 -8.17 23.16 10.62
N PRO A 28 -7.69 22.99 11.86
CA PRO A 28 -6.36 23.42 12.24
C PRO A 28 -5.28 22.66 11.46
N MET A 29 -4.27 23.41 11.01
CA MET A 29 -3.02 22.86 10.51
C MET A 29 -2.01 22.79 11.63
N ILE A 30 -1.34 21.68 11.79
CA ILE A 30 -0.39 21.43 12.87
C ILE A 30 1.03 21.40 12.32
N PRO A 31 1.86 22.43 12.57
CA PRO A 31 3.25 22.45 12.12
C PRO A 31 4.10 21.56 13.04
N ILE A 32 4.57 20.45 12.54
CA ILE A 32 5.38 19.48 13.28
C ILE A 32 6.85 19.89 13.26
N LYS A 33 7.47 19.92 14.45
CA LYS A 33 8.89 20.24 14.65
C LYS A 33 9.77 19.00 14.70
N SER A 34 9.30 17.92 15.34
CA SER A 34 10.08 16.71 15.56
C SER A 34 9.19 15.49 15.80
N GLY A 35 9.80 14.30 15.76
CA GLY A 35 9.13 13.06 16.13
C GLY A 35 10.08 12.14 16.92
N LYS A 36 9.52 11.36 17.84
CA LYS A 36 10.27 10.33 18.60
C LYS A 36 9.36 9.16 18.96
N GLY A 37 9.73 7.96 18.58
CA GLY A 37 8.89 6.79 18.78
C GLY A 37 7.54 6.96 18.06
N VAL A 38 6.44 6.83 18.77
CA VAL A 38 5.07 7.00 18.22
C VAL A 38 4.55 8.45 18.28
N TRP A 39 5.37 9.38 18.78
CA TRP A 39 4.96 10.75 19.07
C TRP A 39 5.52 11.73 18.05
N LEU A 40 4.66 12.63 17.59
CA LEU A 40 4.98 13.85 16.86
C LEU A 40 4.88 15.04 17.80
N TYR A 41 5.75 16.01 17.66
CA TYR A 41 5.80 17.22 18.50
C TYR A 41 5.69 18.45 17.61
N ASP A 42 4.76 19.35 17.92
CA ASP A 42 4.65 20.63 17.24
C ASP A 42 5.62 21.69 17.78
N TYR A 43 5.56 22.89 17.23
CA TYR A 43 6.39 24.02 17.67
C TYR A 43 5.96 24.64 18.99
N ASP A 44 4.77 24.35 19.48
CA ASP A 44 4.26 24.81 20.78
C ASP A 44 4.49 23.77 21.88
N GLY A 45 5.11 22.63 21.55
CA GLY A 45 5.47 21.57 22.49
C GLY A 45 4.35 20.55 22.72
N VAL A 46 3.23 20.65 22.01
CA VAL A 46 2.17 19.65 22.09
C VAL A 46 2.62 18.38 21.36
N LYS A 47 2.33 17.23 21.95
CA LYS A 47 2.63 15.92 21.35
C LYS A 47 1.37 15.26 20.81
N TYR A 48 1.48 14.56 19.68
CA TYR A 48 0.39 13.82 19.05
C TYR A 48 0.82 12.37 18.83
N LEU A 49 -0.01 11.42 19.26
CA LEU A 49 0.17 10.00 18.93
C LEU A 49 -0.07 9.81 17.43
N ASP A 50 0.91 9.29 16.71
CA ASP A 50 0.78 8.95 15.30
C ASP A 50 0.05 7.60 15.13
N ALA A 51 -1.29 7.65 15.15
CA ALA A 51 -2.13 6.46 15.09
C ALA A 51 -2.22 5.83 13.69
N ILE A 52 -1.60 6.46 12.69
CA ILE A 52 -1.68 6.05 11.27
C ILE A 52 -0.32 5.91 10.60
N SER A 53 0.78 5.86 11.38
CA SER A 53 2.14 5.72 10.86
C SER A 53 2.50 6.76 9.80
N SER A 54 2.12 8.04 10.00
CA SER A 54 2.35 9.14 9.06
C SER A 54 2.01 8.76 7.62
N TRP A 55 0.80 8.22 7.45
CA TRP A 55 0.26 7.68 6.19
C TRP A 55 0.83 6.33 5.79
N TRP A 56 0.84 5.40 6.75
CA TRP A 56 1.14 3.95 6.59
C TRP A 56 2.62 3.61 6.36
N VAL A 57 3.53 4.59 6.43
CA VAL A 57 4.94 4.40 6.10
C VAL A 57 5.81 4.04 7.30
N ASN A 58 5.56 4.64 8.47
CA ASN A 58 6.41 4.48 9.66
C ASN A 58 6.17 3.13 10.35
N LEU A 59 7.21 2.30 10.43
CA LEU A 59 7.11 0.99 11.08
C LEU A 59 7.71 1.00 12.50
N PHE A 60 8.86 1.64 12.68
CA PHE A 60 9.67 1.50 13.89
C PHE A 60 9.80 2.79 14.71
N GLY A 61 8.84 3.69 14.50
CA GLY A 61 8.78 4.97 15.17
C GLY A 61 9.66 6.05 14.56
N HIS A 62 9.33 7.28 14.87
CA HIS A 62 10.06 8.46 14.44
C HIS A 62 11.44 8.50 15.10
N SER A 63 12.43 8.98 14.35
CA SER A 63 13.80 9.17 14.80
C SER A 63 14.45 7.90 15.39
N ASN A 64 14.21 6.75 14.75
CA ASN A 64 14.85 5.48 15.13
C ASN A 64 16.37 5.60 14.99
N ALA A 65 17.09 5.38 16.09
CA ALA A 65 18.54 5.62 16.13
C ALA A 65 19.34 4.70 15.19
N TYR A 66 18.86 3.48 14.96
CA TYR A 66 19.54 2.52 14.08
C TYR A 66 19.42 2.94 12.62
N ILE A 67 18.20 3.23 12.15
CA ILE A 67 17.98 3.68 10.77
C ILE A 67 18.68 5.02 10.52
N ASN A 68 18.59 5.97 11.47
CA ASN A 68 19.31 7.26 11.38
C ASN A 68 20.81 7.07 11.20
N ARG A 69 21.43 6.15 11.93
CA ARG A 69 22.87 5.87 11.83
C ARG A 69 23.22 5.28 10.46
N SER A 70 22.44 4.33 9.97
CA SER A 70 22.65 3.72 8.65
C SER A 70 22.61 4.78 7.54
N ILE A 71 21.60 5.66 7.55
CA ILE A 71 21.48 6.78 6.61
C ILE A 71 22.67 7.72 6.69
N LYS A 72 23.08 8.11 7.91
CA LYS A 72 24.24 9.02 8.10
C LYS A 72 25.55 8.41 7.58
N ASN A 73 25.76 7.12 7.82
CA ASN A 73 26.94 6.42 7.33
C ASN A 73 26.94 6.37 5.79
N GLN A 74 25.83 6.05 5.18
CA GLN A 74 25.73 6.01 3.72
C GLN A 74 25.91 7.40 3.10
N LEU A 75 25.35 8.44 3.71
CA LEU A 75 25.49 9.82 3.24
C LEU A 75 26.96 10.29 3.20
N SER A 76 27.81 9.77 4.09
CA SER A 76 29.25 10.08 4.10
C SER A 76 30.07 9.31 3.06
N GLN A 77 29.47 8.35 2.34
CA GLN A 77 30.15 7.52 1.34
C GLN A 77 29.69 7.84 -0.09
N LEU A 78 28.38 7.77 -0.32
CA LEU A 78 27.79 7.98 -1.65
C LEU A 78 26.32 8.36 -1.50
N GLU A 79 25.94 9.54 -1.95
CA GLU A 79 24.58 10.05 -1.95
C GLU A 79 23.75 9.50 -3.11
N HIS A 80 24.36 9.39 -4.29
CA HIS A 80 23.72 8.85 -5.49
C HIS A 80 24.74 8.50 -6.59
N VAL A 81 24.39 7.49 -7.38
CA VAL A 81 24.98 7.17 -8.68
C VAL A 81 23.91 6.53 -9.56
N LEU A 82 23.95 6.79 -10.88
CA LEU A 82 23.01 6.12 -11.80
C LEU A 82 23.24 4.60 -11.78
N LEU A 83 22.14 3.83 -11.86
CA LEU A 83 22.22 2.36 -11.85
C LEU A 83 22.39 1.74 -13.25
N ALA A 84 22.30 2.54 -14.31
CA ALA A 84 22.50 2.08 -15.69
C ALA A 84 24.00 1.93 -16.00
N GLY A 85 24.52 0.72 -15.86
CA GLY A 85 25.94 0.39 -16.05
C GLY A 85 26.82 0.57 -14.82
N PHE A 86 26.31 1.14 -13.74
CA PHE A 86 26.96 1.20 -12.42
C PHE A 86 26.11 0.45 -11.39
N THR A 87 26.71 0.12 -10.26
CA THR A 87 26.02 -0.54 -9.14
C THR A 87 26.65 -0.14 -7.82
N HIS A 88 26.00 -0.48 -6.71
CA HIS A 88 26.51 -0.23 -5.36
C HIS A 88 25.98 -1.26 -4.36
N GLU A 89 26.77 -1.55 -3.33
CA GLU A 89 26.47 -2.57 -2.32
C GLU A 89 25.07 -2.46 -1.68
N PRO A 90 24.60 -1.27 -1.23
CA PRO A 90 23.26 -1.16 -0.64
C PRO A 90 22.10 -1.66 -1.53
N ALA A 91 22.18 -1.49 -2.86
CA ALA A 91 21.15 -1.99 -3.78
C ALA A 91 21.23 -3.50 -3.96
N ILE A 92 22.45 -4.05 -4.06
CA ILE A 92 22.70 -5.50 -4.18
C ILE A 92 22.17 -6.21 -2.94
N ASP A 93 22.58 -5.78 -1.75
CA ASP A 93 22.17 -6.35 -0.47
C ASP A 93 20.66 -6.32 -0.30
N LEU A 94 20.04 -5.17 -0.60
CA LEU A 94 18.60 -5.02 -0.51
C LEU A 94 17.88 -6.00 -1.45
N SER A 95 18.34 -6.12 -2.69
CA SER A 95 17.75 -7.02 -3.69
C SER A 95 17.83 -8.47 -3.24
N GLU A 96 18.99 -8.94 -2.80
CA GLU A 96 19.18 -10.30 -2.30
C GLU A 96 18.28 -10.61 -1.10
N ARG A 97 18.18 -9.66 -0.16
CA ARG A 97 17.38 -9.81 1.05
C ARG A 97 15.89 -9.85 0.76
N LEU A 98 15.40 -9.00 -0.14
CA LEU A 98 14.00 -8.99 -0.54
C LEU A 98 13.62 -10.28 -1.27
N ILE A 99 14.48 -10.77 -2.18
CA ILE A 99 14.30 -12.05 -2.88
C ILE A 99 14.24 -13.22 -1.88
N LYS A 100 15.14 -13.26 -0.87
CA LYS A 100 15.14 -14.30 0.16
C LYS A 100 13.87 -14.31 1.05
N LEU A 101 13.11 -13.22 1.10
CA LEU A 101 11.84 -13.13 1.85
C LEU A 101 10.62 -13.58 1.03
N THR A 102 10.81 -13.92 -0.25
CA THR A 102 9.76 -14.31 -1.19
C THR A 102 9.91 -15.76 -1.64
N PRO A 103 8.91 -16.37 -2.30
CA PRO A 103 9.04 -17.71 -2.86
C PRO A 103 10.17 -17.80 -3.89
N SER A 104 10.78 -18.98 -4.01
CA SER A 104 11.99 -19.21 -4.83
C SER A 104 11.88 -18.90 -6.33
N LYS A 105 10.66 -18.77 -6.86
CA LYS A 105 10.44 -18.31 -8.24
C LYS A 105 10.71 -16.83 -8.45
N ILE A 106 10.71 -16.04 -7.39
CA ILE A 106 11.02 -14.60 -7.45
C ILE A 106 12.53 -14.44 -7.35
N THR A 107 13.15 -13.93 -8.39
CA THR A 107 14.61 -13.95 -8.58
C THR A 107 15.19 -12.60 -8.97
N LYS A 108 14.36 -11.65 -9.39
CA LYS A 108 14.79 -10.32 -9.88
C LYS A 108 14.16 -9.20 -9.09
N CYS A 109 14.92 -8.13 -8.88
CA CYS A 109 14.49 -6.90 -8.26
C CYS A 109 14.71 -5.72 -9.22
N PHE A 110 13.66 -4.96 -9.47
CA PHE A 110 13.70 -3.73 -10.26
C PHE A 110 13.29 -2.56 -9.37
N PHE A 111 14.08 -1.48 -9.37
CA PHE A 111 13.84 -0.32 -8.50
C PHE A 111 13.06 0.78 -9.19
N THR A 112 12.18 1.44 -8.42
CA THR A 112 11.47 2.66 -8.77
C THR A 112 11.42 3.60 -7.57
N ASP A 113 10.87 4.84 -7.73
CA ASP A 113 10.99 5.86 -6.67
C ASP A 113 9.87 5.77 -5.62
N ASN A 114 8.64 5.46 -6.05
CA ASN A 114 7.45 5.43 -5.17
C ASN A 114 6.44 4.40 -5.63
N GLY A 115 5.40 4.17 -4.79
CA GLY A 115 4.40 3.13 -5.04
C GLY A 115 3.68 3.27 -6.38
N SER A 116 3.18 4.47 -6.74
CA SER A 116 2.51 4.68 -8.03
C SER A 116 3.41 4.36 -9.21
N SER A 117 4.68 4.78 -9.14
CA SER A 117 5.67 4.49 -10.18
C SER A 117 5.96 2.99 -10.28
N SER A 118 5.96 2.25 -9.16
CA SER A 118 6.15 0.79 -9.22
C SER A 118 4.96 0.10 -9.88
N ILE A 119 3.75 0.56 -9.65
CA ILE A 119 2.57 0.01 -10.34
C ILE A 119 2.62 0.31 -11.84
N ASP A 120 2.94 1.55 -12.24
CA ASP A 120 3.11 1.90 -13.66
C ASP A 120 4.17 1.03 -14.32
N ALA A 121 5.32 0.84 -13.68
CA ALA A 121 6.40 0.02 -14.20
C ALA A 121 6.00 -1.48 -14.26
N ALA A 122 5.29 -2.00 -13.25
CA ALA A 122 4.79 -3.37 -13.23
C ALA A 122 3.77 -3.63 -14.35
N MET A 123 2.86 -2.69 -14.58
CA MET A 123 1.91 -2.76 -15.70
C MET A 123 2.63 -2.73 -17.04
N LYS A 124 3.60 -1.82 -17.23
CA LYS A 124 4.44 -1.75 -18.44
C LYS A 124 5.24 -3.02 -18.63
N MET A 125 5.83 -3.58 -17.56
CA MET A 125 6.58 -4.82 -17.57
C MET A 125 5.71 -5.99 -18.04
N SER A 126 4.51 -6.14 -17.44
CA SER A 126 3.56 -7.17 -17.84
C SER A 126 3.11 -7.01 -19.30
N TYR A 127 2.72 -5.81 -19.70
CA TYR A 127 2.32 -5.52 -21.09
C TYR A 127 3.46 -5.84 -22.08
N HIS A 128 4.64 -5.30 -21.84
CA HIS A 128 5.81 -5.45 -22.74
C HIS A 128 6.28 -6.92 -22.84
N TYR A 129 6.23 -7.67 -21.73
CA TYR A 129 6.44 -9.13 -21.74
C TYR A 129 5.57 -9.81 -22.80
N TRP A 130 4.25 -9.56 -22.81
CA TRP A 130 3.35 -10.16 -23.77
C TRP A 130 3.64 -9.73 -25.22
N GLN A 131 4.07 -8.48 -25.41
CA GLN A 131 4.48 -8.02 -26.75
C GLN A 131 5.73 -8.77 -27.23
N ASN A 132 6.74 -8.95 -26.37
CA ASN A 132 7.96 -9.71 -26.68
C ASN A 132 7.65 -11.20 -26.93
N LYS A 133 6.69 -11.80 -26.21
CA LYS A 133 6.18 -13.17 -26.45
C LYS A 133 5.21 -13.27 -27.63
N LYS A 134 5.08 -12.23 -28.49
CA LYS A 134 4.20 -12.17 -29.67
C LYS A 134 2.71 -12.35 -29.36
N LYS A 135 2.26 -12.10 -28.15
CA LYS A 135 0.84 -12.14 -27.74
C LYS A 135 0.24 -10.73 -27.78
N LYS A 136 0.20 -10.13 -28.96
CA LYS A 136 -0.14 -8.70 -29.18
C LYS A 136 -1.56 -8.32 -28.78
N SER A 137 -2.50 -9.28 -28.66
CA SER A 137 -3.86 -9.03 -28.16
C SER A 137 -3.92 -8.73 -26.67
N LYS A 138 -2.92 -9.18 -25.88
CA LYS A 138 -2.88 -8.96 -24.44
C LYS A 138 -2.52 -7.50 -24.14
N VAL A 139 -3.54 -6.68 -23.89
CA VAL A 139 -3.42 -5.21 -23.71
C VAL A 139 -4.26 -4.66 -22.54
N LYS A 140 -5.11 -5.51 -21.92
CA LYS A 140 -6.03 -5.11 -20.86
C LYS A 140 -5.53 -5.54 -19.48
N PHE A 141 -6.05 -4.89 -18.46
CA PHE A 141 -5.84 -5.25 -17.06
C PHE A 141 -7.19 -5.51 -16.40
N ILE A 142 -7.17 -6.36 -15.36
CA ILE A 142 -8.31 -6.56 -14.45
C ILE A 142 -7.92 -6.02 -13.09
N ALA A 143 -8.81 -5.27 -12.44
CA ALA A 143 -8.67 -4.81 -11.07
C ALA A 143 -9.99 -4.99 -10.30
N LEU A 144 -9.93 -4.85 -8.98
CA LEU A 144 -11.11 -4.93 -8.12
C LEU A 144 -11.79 -3.56 -7.98
N SER A 145 -13.09 -3.55 -7.73
CA SER A 145 -13.76 -2.35 -7.23
C SER A 145 -13.16 -1.94 -5.87
N ASN A 146 -13.22 -0.67 -5.53
CA ASN A 146 -12.57 -0.07 -4.36
C ASN A 146 -11.03 -0.21 -4.32
N SER A 147 -10.37 -0.64 -5.40
CA SER A 147 -8.91 -0.70 -5.44
C SER A 147 -8.27 0.68 -5.50
N TYR A 148 -7.07 0.80 -4.91
CA TYR A 148 -6.23 1.98 -5.03
C TYR A 148 -4.77 1.58 -5.19
N HIS A 149 -4.22 1.89 -6.34
CA HIS A 149 -2.84 1.53 -6.72
C HIS A 149 -1.93 2.75 -6.90
N GLY A 150 -2.45 3.96 -6.76
CA GLY A 150 -1.71 5.22 -6.90
C GLY A 150 -2.44 6.24 -7.77
N GLU A 151 -1.78 7.38 -8.02
CA GLU A 151 -2.38 8.54 -8.69
C GLU A 151 -1.63 8.98 -9.96
N THR A 152 -0.58 8.27 -10.41
CA THR A 152 -0.08 8.40 -11.78
C THR A 152 -1.12 7.84 -12.75
N LEU A 153 -1.16 8.29 -14.00
CA LEU A 153 -2.24 7.92 -14.93
C LEU A 153 -2.38 6.40 -15.12
N GLY A 154 -1.27 5.66 -15.15
CA GLY A 154 -1.30 4.20 -15.26
C GLY A 154 -1.87 3.55 -14.00
N SER A 155 -1.36 3.89 -12.82
CA SER A 155 -1.84 3.33 -11.54
C SER A 155 -3.29 3.76 -11.23
N LEU A 156 -3.66 4.99 -11.61
CA LEU A 156 -5.03 5.47 -11.49
C LEU A 156 -5.99 4.73 -12.44
N SER A 157 -5.51 4.31 -13.61
CA SER A 157 -6.31 3.51 -14.55
C SER A 157 -6.80 2.20 -13.94
N VAL A 158 -5.98 1.54 -13.12
CA VAL A 158 -6.32 0.28 -12.42
C VAL A 158 -6.88 0.49 -11.01
N SER A 159 -6.98 1.74 -10.55
CA SER A 159 -7.69 2.11 -9.32
C SER A 159 -9.19 2.28 -9.59
N ASN A 160 -10.04 2.09 -8.56
CA ASN A 160 -11.50 2.23 -8.69
C ASN A 160 -12.11 2.90 -7.45
N ILE A 161 -11.66 4.11 -7.14
CA ILE A 161 -12.26 4.99 -6.14
C ILE A 161 -12.66 6.28 -6.85
N ASP A 162 -13.96 6.53 -6.97
CA ASP A 162 -14.52 7.66 -7.74
C ASP A 162 -13.94 9.01 -7.33
N LEU A 163 -13.71 9.21 -6.02
CA LEU A 163 -13.12 10.44 -5.48
C LEU A 163 -11.81 10.85 -6.16
N TYR A 164 -10.98 9.87 -6.54
CA TYR A 164 -9.69 10.11 -7.18
C TYR A 164 -9.75 9.96 -8.70
N LYS A 165 -10.63 9.10 -9.21
CA LYS A 165 -10.63 8.67 -10.62
C LYS A 165 -11.56 9.48 -11.53
N LYS A 166 -12.76 9.81 -11.07
CA LYS A 166 -13.87 10.33 -11.90
C LYS A 166 -13.48 11.55 -12.74
N THR A 167 -12.74 12.49 -12.18
CA THR A 167 -12.30 13.70 -12.90
C THR A 167 -11.38 13.39 -14.08
N TYR A 168 -10.67 12.26 -14.05
CA TYR A 168 -9.63 11.91 -15.02
C TYR A 168 -10.06 10.80 -15.99
N GLU A 169 -11.29 10.31 -15.93
CA GLU A 169 -11.77 9.15 -16.72
C GLU A 169 -11.42 9.24 -18.21
N ASN A 170 -11.54 10.42 -18.80
CA ASN A 170 -11.31 10.63 -20.23
C ASN A 170 -9.84 10.51 -20.68
N ILE A 171 -8.89 10.51 -19.75
CA ILE A 171 -7.45 10.38 -20.06
C ILE A 171 -6.85 9.07 -19.50
N LEU A 172 -7.68 8.24 -18.89
CA LEU A 172 -7.24 6.95 -18.33
C LEU A 172 -7.45 5.81 -19.32
N LYS A 173 -6.59 4.81 -19.24
CA LYS A 173 -6.76 3.56 -19.97
C LYS A 173 -7.90 2.75 -19.37
N GLU A 174 -8.73 2.16 -20.22
CA GLU A 174 -9.81 1.27 -19.79
C GLU A 174 -9.26 0.05 -19.06
N THR A 175 -9.87 -0.27 -17.92
CA THR A 175 -9.56 -1.43 -17.08
C THR A 175 -10.86 -2.20 -16.80
N ILE A 176 -10.79 -3.52 -16.82
CA ILE A 176 -11.92 -4.37 -16.46
C ILE A 176 -12.03 -4.40 -14.93
N ILE A 177 -13.10 -3.85 -14.38
CA ILE A 177 -13.33 -3.82 -12.94
C ILE A 177 -14.25 -4.97 -12.55
N VAL A 178 -13.80 -5.76 -11.57
CA VAL A 178 -14.55 -6.86 -10.95
C VAL A 178 -14.89 -6.47 -9.51
N GLU A 179 -16.07 -6.87 -9.05
CA GLU A 179 -16.54 -6.58 -7.71
C GLU A 179 -15.57 -7.12 -6.64
N SER A 180 -15.27 -6.29 -5.63
CA SER A 180 -14.38 -6.64 -4.53
C SER A 180 -14.94 -7.80 -3.69
N PRO A 181 -14.09 -8.74 -3.25
CA PRO A 181 -14.50 -9.83 -2.34
C PRO A 181 -14.65 -9.39 -0.87
N ASP A 182 -14.93 -8.12 -0.65
CA ASP A 182 -15.03 -7.46 0.65
C ASP A 182 -16.00 -8.17 1.59
N SER A 183 -15.50 -8.58 2.76
CA SER A 183 -16.29 -9.31 3.77
C SER A 183 -17.31 -8.42 4.51
N TYR A 184 -17.25 -7.10 4.37
CA TYR A 184 -18.19 -6.18 5.03
C TYR A 184 -19.63 -6.40 4.56
N ASN A 185 -19.81 -6.70 3.28
CA ASN A 185 -21.13 -6.92 2.67
C ASN A 185 -21.56 -8.40 2.62
N LYS A 186 -20.81 -9.30 3.27
CA LYS A 186 -21.16 -10.72 3.29
C LYS A 186 -22.52 -10.96 3.98
N SER A 187 -23.24 -11.99 3.54
CA SER A 187 -24.44 -12.45 4.23
C SER A 187 -24.08 -13.02 5.61
N GLU A 188 -24.92 -12.77 6.61
CA GLU A 188 -24.66 -13.18 8.00
C GLU A 188 -24.46 -14.69 8.18
N ASN A 189 -25.13 -15.49 7.36
CA ASN A 189 -25.16 -16.96 7.46
C ASN A 189 -24.01 -17.68 6.74
N ILE A 190 -23.03 -16.97 6.20
CA ILE A 190 -21.88 -17.58 5.52
C ILE A 190 -20.56 -17.13 6.15
N SER A 191 -19.54 -18.01 6.09
CA SER A 191 -18.19 -17.67 6.51
C SER A 191 -17.53 -16.67 5.54
N GLU A 192 -16.48 -15.96 5.98
CA GLU A 192 -15.67 -15.11 5.10
C GLU A 192 -15.04 -15.91 3.95
N GLU A 193 -14.62 -17.14 4.22
CA GLU A 193 -14.07 -18.04 3.22
C GLU A 193 -15.11 -18.38 2.13
N LYS A 194 -16.32 -18.77 2.55
CA LYS A 194 -17.40 -19.07 1.61
C LYS A 194 -17.82 -17.84 0.79
N HIS A 195 -17.83 -16.67 1.42
CA HIS A 195 -18.07 -15.42 0.70
C HIS A 195 -16.97 -15.16 -0.36
N ALA A 196 -15.72 -15.37 -0.02
CA ALA A 196 -14.60 -15.22 -0.96
C ALA A 196 -14.73 -16.17 -2.16
N GLU A 197 -15.15 -17.43 -1.95
CA GLU A 197 -15.42 -18.39 -3.04
C GLU A 197 -16.55 -17.90 -3.96
N ILE A 198 -17.66 -17.43 -3.39
CA ILE A 198 -18.81 -16.92 -4.16
C ILE A 198 -18.39 -15.69 -4.98
N MET A 199 -17.65 -14.76 -4.37
CA MET A 199 -17.19 -13.56 -5.06
C MET A 199 -16.17 -13.87 -6.13
N PHE A 200 -15.35 -14.92 -5.93
CA PHE A 200 -14.38 -15.37 -6.92
C PHE A 200 -15.04 -15.88 -8.22
N ASP A 201 -16.23 -16.46 -8.17
CA ASP A 201 -16.93 -16.92 -9.38
C ASP A 201 -17.09 -15.80 -10.43
N LYS A 202 -17.35 -14.57 -10.00
CA LYS A 202 -17.40 -13.39 -10.89
C LYS A 202 -16.05 -13.10 -11.54
N MET A 203 -14.98 -13.18 -10.75
CA MET A 203 -13.61 -12.98 -11.25
C MET A 203 -13.25 -14.09 -12.24
N TYR A 204 -13.52 -15.35 -11.91
CA TYR A 204 -13.24 -16.49 -12.77
C TYR A 204 -13.95 -16.36 -14.13
N LYS A 205 -15.25 -16.02 -14.13
CA LYS A 205 -16.02 -15.79 -15.37
C LYS A 205 -15.44 -14.65 -16.19
N THR A 206 -14.99 -13.60 -15.53
CA THR A 206 -14.37 -12.44 -16.19
C THR A 206 -13.03 -12.83 -16.83
N ILE A 207 -12.18 -13.55 -16.11
CA ILE A 207 -10.90 -14.06 -16.61
C ILE A 207 -11.16 -14.98 -17.81
N LYS A 208 -12.01 -15.98 -17.65
CA LYS A 208 -12.35 -16.95 -18.71
C LYS A 208 -12.81 -16.27 -20.00
N LYS A 209 -13.62 -15.21 -19.88
CA LYS A 209 -14.12 -14.44 -21.04
C LYS A 209 -13.04 -13.62 -21.71
N ASN A 210 -12.09 -13.03 -20.96
CA ASN A 210 -11.21 -11.99 -21.45
C ASN A 210 -9.71 -12.41 -21.50
N HIS A 211 -9.34 -13.62 -21.10
CA HIS A 211 -7.93 -14.04 -20.92
C HIS A 211 -7.04 -13.82 -22.13
N ARG A 212 -7.60 -13.84 -23.35
CA ARG A 212 -6.83 -13.61 -24.60
C ARG A 212 -6.34 -12.18 -24.72
N ASP A 213 -7.03 -11.24 -24.09
CA ASP A 213 -6.74 -9.80 -24.16
C ASP A 213 -6.12 -9.25 -22.88
N VAL A 214 -6.13 -10.03 -21.78
CA VAL A 214 -5.68 -9.59 -20.46
C VAL A 214 -4.21 -9.88 -20.26
N CYS A 215 -3.42 -8.85 -19.88
CA CYS A 215 -2.03 -8.95 -19.45
C CYS A 215 -1.92 -9.50 -18.04
N ALA A 216 -2.64 -8.85 -17.11
CA ALA A 216 -2.54 -9.14 -15.69
C ALA A 216 -3.83 -8.83 -14.94
N VAL A 217 -3.99 -9.49 -13.80
CA VAL A 217 -4.86 -9.06 -12.70
C VAL A 217 -3.99 -8.37 -11.65
N ILE A 218 -4.42 -7.22 -11.14
CA ILE A 218 -3.75 -6.49 -10.06
C ILE A 218 -4.64 -6.45 -8.83
N VAL A 219 -4.07 -6.71 -7.64
CA VAL A 219 -4.80 -6.72 -6.37
C VAL A 219 -3.93 -6.21 -5.22
N GLU A 220 -4.56 -5.53 -4.26
CA GLU A 220 -4.01 -5.30 -2.91
C GLU A 220 -4.29 -6.55 -2.07
N PRO A 221 -3.29 -7.34 -1.62
CA PRO A 221 -3.55 -8.54 -0.84
C PRO A 221 -4.24 -8.27 0.50
N LEU A 222 -5.38 -8.90 0.74
CA LEU A 222 -6.16 -8.96 1.98
C LEU A 222 -6.84 -7.66 2.43
N ILE A 223 -6.31 -6.49 2.10
CA ILE A 223 -6.86 -5.19 2.52
C ILE A 223 -6.77 -4.20 1.37
N GLN A 224 -7.89 -3.66 0.94
CA GLN A 224 -7.96 -2.48 0.09
C GLN A 224 -7.89 -1.23 0.98
N CYS A 225 -6.66 -0.74 1.19
CA CYS A 225 -6.42 0.24 2.24
C CYS A 225 -7.15 1.58 1.99
N ALA A 226 -6.89 2.26 0.88
CA ALA A 226 -7.58 3.51 0.55
C ALA A 226 -9.06 3.28 0.18
N GLY A 227 -9.43 2.07 -0.21
CA GLY A 227 -10.79 1.57 -0.40
C GLY A 227 -11.52 1.32 0.92
N TYR A 228 -11.46 2.28 1.83
CA TYR A 228 -12.16 2.23 3.11
C TYR A 228 -11.69 1.10 4.05
N MET A 229 -10.43 0.67 3.95
CA MET A 229 -9.88 -0.46 4.72
C MET A 229 -10.73 -1.72 4.57
N ARG A 230 -11.24 -2.00 3.37
CA ARG A 230 -12.02 -3.21 3.08
C ARG A 230 -11.13 -4.43 3.16
N MET A 231 -11.61 -5.46 3.84
CA MET A 231 -10.85 -6.68 4.12
C MET A 231 -11.53 -7.89 3.54
N TYR A 232 -10.75 -8.87 3.08
CA TYR A 232 -11.25 -10.09 2.50
C TYR A 232 -10.41 -11.32 2.88
N HIS A 233 -11.00 -12.50 2.71
CA HIS A 233 -10.36 -13.76 3.08
C HIS A 233 -9.29 -14.18 2.06
N HIS A 234 -8.17 -14.74 2.53
CA HIS A 234 -7.05 -15.17 1.67
C HIS A 234 -7.43 -16.23 0.62
N LYS A 235 -8.51 -16.97 0.84
CA LYS A 235 -9.05 -17.94 -0.13
C LYS A 235 -9.29 -17.35 -1.51
N TYR A 236 -9.69 -16.07 -1.58
CA TYR A 236 -9.84 -15.38 -2.86
C TYR A 236 -8.53 -15.28 -3.63
N LEU A 237 -7.42 -14.99 -2.95
CA LEU A 237 -6.09 -14.91 -3.59
C LEU A 237 -5.60 -16.29 -4.04
N GLU A 238 -5.89 -17.36 -3.30
CA GLU A 238 -5.57 -18.73 -3.69
C GLU A 238 -6.22 -19.07 -5.03
N LEU A 239 -7.54 -18.90 -5.10
CA LEU A 239 -8.34 -19.16 -6.31
C LEU A 239 -7.92 -18.24 -7.47
N LEU A 240 -7.62 -16.97 -7.19
CA LEU A 240 -7.15 -16.03 -8.20
C LEU A 240 -5.80 -16.45 -8.80
N SER A 241 -4.86 -16.88 -7.97
CA SER A 241 -3.55 -17.37 -8.43
C SER A 241 -3.69 -18.62 -9.31
N GLU A 242 -4.60 -19.52 -8.95
CA GLU A 242 -4.91 -20.71 -9.76
C GLU A 242 -5.48 -20.33 -11.13
N ALA A 243 -6.46 -19.43 -11.18
CA ALA A 243 -7.05 -18.99 -12.44
C ALA A 243 -6.06 -18.20 -13.31
N CYS A 244 -5.24 -17.32 -12.71
CA CYS A 244 -4.20 -16.62 -13.46
C CYS A 244 -3.24 -17.59 -14.15
N ARG A 245 -2.86 -18.66 -13.47
CA ARG A 245 -2.00 -19.73 -14.01
C ARG A 245 -2.71 -20.54 -15.10
N GLU A 246 -3.98 -20.94 -14.86
CA GLU A 246 -4.79 -21.70 -15.83
C GLU A 246 -4.92 -20.95 -17.16
N TYR A 247 -5.14 -19.63 -17.11
CA TYR A 247 -5.37 -18.80 -18.29
C TYR A 247 -4.13 -18.07 -18.80
N ASN A 248 -2.97 -18.33 -18.21
CA ASN A 248 -1.69 -17.70 -18.59
C ASN A 248 -1.78 -16.18 -18.65
N ILE A 249 -2.10 -15.57 -17.51
CA ILE A 249 -2.11 -14.12 -17.26
C ILE A 249 -1.32 -13.84 -15.99
N HIS A 250 -0.66 -12.68 -15.90
CA HIS A 250 0.13 -12.36 -14.73
C HIS A 250 -0.75 -11.97 -13.53
N LEU A 251 -0.29 -12.32 -12.33
CA LEU A 251 -0.80 -11.82 -11.07
C LEU A 251 0.16 -10.78 -10.50
N ILE A 252 -0.30 -9.52 -10.38
CA ILE A 252 0.44 -8.42 -9.75
C ILE A 252 -0.10 -8.25 -8.33
N ALA A 253 0.74 -8.47 -7.34
CA ALA A 253 0.44 -8.21 -5.93
C ALA A 253 0.95 -6.83 -5.52
N ASP A 254 0.04 -5.94 -5.20
CA ASP A 254 0.34 -4.61 -4.64
C ASP A 254 0.49 -4.71 -3.12
N GLU A 255 1.70 -4.93 -2.65
CA GLU A 255 2.06 -5.01 -1.23
C GLU A 255 2.48 -3.65 -0.64
N ILE A 256 2.30 -2.56 -1.37
CA ILE A 256 2.79 -1.22 -1.02
C ILE A 256 2.28 -0.78 0.36
N ALA A 257 0.99 -1.00 0.65
CA ALA A 257 0.39 -0.60 1.92
C ALA A 257 0.29 -1.75 2.94
N VAL A 258 0.26 -3.00 2.48
CA VAL A 258 -0.04 -4.18 3.29
C VAL A 258 1.17 -5.03 3.64
N GLY A 259 2.29 -4.81 2.96
CA GLY A 259 3.55 -5.51 3.21
C GLY A 259 4.23 -5.13 4.53
N PHE A 260 5.40 -5.73 4.75
CA PHE A 260 6.27 -5.48 5.90
C PHE A 260 5.58 -5.65 7.26
N GLY A 261 4.81 -6.72 7.42
CA GLY A 261 4.23 -7.11 8.72
C GLY A 261 2.85 -6.53 9.03
N ARG A 262 2.28 -5.66 8.18
CA ARG A 262 1.00 -4.99 8.44
C ARG A 262 -0.15 -5.95 8.62
N THR A 263 -0.22 -7.02 7.83
CA THR A 263 -1.30 -8.02 7.86
C THR A 263 -1.05 -9.20 8.79
N GLY A 264 0.14 -9.26 9.43
CA GLY A 264 0.53 -10.34 10.35
C GLY A 264 1.53 -11.35 9.76
N THR A 265 1.86 -11.25 8.48
CA THR A 265 2.96 -11.92 7.78
C THR A 265 3.88 -10.87 7.17
N MET A 266 5.09 -11.23 6.71
CA MET A 266 5.99 -10.28 6.05
C MET A 266 5.29 -9.61 4.85
N PHE A 267 4.62 -10.41 4.01
CA PHE A 267 3.79 -9.95 2.90
C PHE A 267 2.39 -10.57 2.99
N GLY A 268 1.36 -9.86 2.56
CA GLY A 268 -0.03 -10.29 2.64
C GLY A 268 -0.32 -11.55 1.81
N PHE A 269 0.27 -11.67 0.61
CA PHE A 269 0.10 -12.84 -0.26
C PHE A 269 0.57 -14.16 0.39
N GLN A 270 1.47 -14.10 1.38
CA GLN A 270 1.97 -15.29 2.08
C GLN A 270 0.87 -16.02 2.86
N GLN A 271 -0.19 -15.32 3.28
CA GLN A 271 -1.33 -15.98 3.96
C GLN A 271 -2.13 -16.88 3.01
N ALA A 272 -2.12 -16.58 1.72
CA ALA A 272 -2.71 -17.43 0.69
C ALA A 272 -1.73 -18.51 0.15
N LYS A 273 -0.48 -18.53 0.61
CA LYS A 273 0.57 -19.46 0.14
C LYS A 273 0.76 -19.47 -1.36
N ILE A 274 0.59 -18.33 -2.01
CA ILE A 274 0.73 -18.14 -3.46
C ILE A 274 2.08 -17.53 -3.81
N THR A 275 2.42 -17.60 -5.10
CA THR A 275 3.55 -16.87 -5.69
C THR A 275 3.02 -15.97 -6.79
N PRO A 276 2.86 -14.66 -6.57
CA PRO A 276 2.56 -13.72 -7.63
C PRO A 276 3.69 -13.68 -8.68
N ASP A 277 3.38 -13.28 -9.90
CA ASP A 277 4.39 -13.09 -10.95
C ASP A 277 5.16 -11.79 -10.76
N ILE A 278 4.48 -10.77 -10.21
CA ILE A 278 5.04 -9.45 -9.94
C ILE A 278 4.56 -8.99 -8.54
N ILE A 279 5.49 -8.49 -7.73
CA ILE A 279 5.21 -7.98 -6.38
C ILE A 279 5.71 -6.53 -6.31
N CYS A 280 4.84 -5.58 -5.98
CA CYS A 280 5.18 -4.17 -5.81
C CYS A 280 5.32 -3.83 -4.33
N LEU A 281 6.48 -3.29 -3.94
CA LEU A 281 6.82 -2.91 -2.56
C LEU A 281 7.16 -1.42 -2.47
N SER A 282 6.70 -0.74 -1.42
CA SER A 282 7.06 0.65 -1.10
C SER A 282 6.73 0.95 0.37
N LYS A 283 6.48 2.22 0.73
CA LYS A 283 6.08 2.68 2.08
C LYS A 283 6.93 2.07 3.20
N GLY A 284 6.48 0.95 3.77
CA GLY A 284 7.18 0.26 4.87
C GLY A 284 8.58 -0.23 4.54
N ILE A 285 8.97 -0.33 3.27
CA ILE A 285 10.29 -0.83 2.85
C ILE A 285 11.45 -0.08 3.51
N THR A 286 11.31 1.24 3.70
CA THR A 286 12.34 2.08 4.34
C THR A 286 12.02 2.40 5.81
N GLY A 287 11.02 1.75 6.40
CA GLY A 287 10.53 2.11 7.73
C GLY A 287 9.89 3.50 7.81
N GLY A 288 9.61 4.13 6.67
CA GLY A 288 9.03 5.47 6.56
C GLY A 288 10.05 6.62 6.50
N TYR A 289 11.32 6.32 6.21
CA TYR A 289 12.39 7.32 6.22
C TYR A 289 12.66 7.97 4.85
N MET A 290 12.57 7.18 3.79
CA MET A 290 12.92 7.63 2.43
C MET A 290 11.89 7.11 1.43
N THR A 291 11.73 7.84 0.32
CA THR A 291 11.02 7.33 -0.84
C THR A 291 11.85 6.24 -1.50
N LEU A 292 11.25 5.09 -1.71
CA LEU A 292 11.80 3.95 -2.43
C LEU A 292 10.66 3.01 -2.77
N SER A 293 10.74 2.37 -3.93
CA SER A 293 9.92 1.22 -4.25
C SER A 293 10.67 0.20 -5.07
N THR A 294 10.21 -1.03 -5.04
CA THR A 294 10.78 -2.13 -5.81
C THR A 294 9.68 -2.98 -6.43
N ILE A 295 9.99 -3.57 -7.57
CA ILE A 295 9.22 -4.61 -8.21
C ILE A 295 10.06 -5.88 -8.12
N LEU A 296 9.50 -6.92 -7.51
CA LEU A 296 10.10 -8.24 -7.51
C LEU A 296 9.39 -9.10 -8.54
N THR A 297 10.16 -9.89 -9.32
CA THR A 297 9.59 -10.69 -10.39
C THR A 297 10.40 -11.97 -10.65
N THR A 298 9.95 -12.77 -11.62
CA THR A 298 10.50 -14.09 -11.96
C THR A 298 11.53 -14.01 -13.08
N ASP A 299 12.34 -15.07 -13.23
CA ASP A 299 13.23 -15.23 -14.38
C ASP A 299 12.44 -15.30 -15.69
N ASP A 300 11.26 -15.95 -15.75
CA ASP A 300 10.45 -16.01 -16.97
C ASP A 300 10.08 -14.61 -17.51
N ILE A 301 9.75 -13.69 -16.59
CA ILE A 301 9.49 -12.29 -16.99
C ILE A 301 10.79 -11.60 -17.40
N TYR A 302 11.87 -11.75 -16.66
CA TYR A 302 13.17 -11.15 -16.98
C TYR A 302 13.71 -11.63 -18.33
N ASP A 303 13.66 -12.92 -18.61
CA ASP A 303 14.19 -13.53 -19.82
C ASP A 303 13.46 -13.07 -21.10
N ALA A 304 12.24 -12.58 -20.99
CA ALA A 304 11.54 -11.99 -22.12
C ALA A 304 12.16 -10.67 -22.61
N PHE A 305 13.00 -10.03 -21.76
CA PHE A 305 13.71 -8.79 -22.06
C PHE A 305 15.22 -8.99 -22.27
N TYR A 306 15.74 -10.18 -21.94
CA TYR A 306 17.15 -10.52 -22.06
C TYR A 306 17.45 -11.02 -23.46
N ASP A 307 17.86 -10.11 -24.35
CA ASP A 307 18.06 -10.42 -25.77
C ASP A 307 19.18 -9.52 -26.34
N GLU A 308 19.60 -9.82 -27.56
CA GLU A 308 20.59 -9.03 -28.32
C GLU A 308 20.08 -7.60 -28.56
N TYR A 309 21.01 -6.64 -28.56
CA TYR A 309 20.69 -5.21 -28.66
C TYR A 309 19.82 -4.86 -29.87
N GLU A 310 20.08 -5.47 -31.01
CA GLU A 310 19.39 -5.21 -32.30
C GLU A 310 17.91 -5.61 -32.26
N LYS A 311 17.49 -6.48 -31.35
CA LYS A 311 16.09 -6.91 -31.21
C LYS A 311 15.22 -5.94 -30.46
N LEU A 312 15.83 -4.97 -29.76
CA LEU A 312 15.17 -3.91 -29.01
C LEU A 312 14.10 -4.40 -28.00
N ASN A 313 14.33 -5.58 -27.41
CA ASN A 313 13.43 -6.19 -26.44
C ASN A 313 13.62 -5.69 -25.01
N ALA A 314 14.63 -4.84 -24.72
CA ALA A 314 14.98 -4.38 -23.39
C ALA A 314 13.86 -3.56 -22.72
N PHE A 315 13.71 -3.70 -21.41
CA PHE A 315 12.80 -2.88 -20.61
C PHE A 315 13.43 -1.52 -20.29
N LEU A 316 13.26 -0.57 -21.21
CA LEU A 316 13.84 0.77 -21.11
C LEU A 316 12.92 1.69 -20.26
N HIS A 317 12.90 1.47 -18.95
CA HIS A 317 12.17 2.28 -17.97
C HIS A 317 13.12 2.64 -16.82
N SER A 318 13.20 3.90 -16.46
CA SER A 318 14.10 4.37 -15.41
C SER A 318 13.59 5.66 -14.77
N HIS A 319 14.07 5.93 -13.58
CA HIS A 319 14.00 7.23 -12.93
C HIS A 319 15.40 7.67 -12.56
N SER A 320 15.63 8.99 -12.45
CA SER A 320 16.98 9.53 -12.18
C SER A 320 17.56 9.04 -10.85
N TYR A 321 16.72 8.83 -9.84
CA TYR A 321 17.12 8.37 -8.50
C TYR A 321 16.89 6.88 -8.25
N THR A 322 16.73 6.10 -9.30
CA THR A 322 16.55 4.64 -9.21
C THR A 322 17.58 4.01 -8.27
N ALA A 323 17.10 3.25 -7.28
CA ALA A 323 17.92 2.58 -6.26
C ALA A 323 18.85 3.54 -5.48
N ASN A 324 18.39 4.73 -5.13
CA ASN A 324 19.21 5.69 -4.35
C ASN A 324 19.90 4.98 -3.17
N PRO A 325 21.24 5.09 -3.02
CA PRO A 325 22.00 4.36 -1.99
C PRO A 325 21.54 4.66 -0.56
N ILE A 326 21.14 5.91 -0.26
CA ILE A 326 20.66 6.31 1.05
C ILE A 326 19.32 5.63 1.36
N ALA A 327 18.42 5.57 0.37
CA ALA A 327 17.14 4.89 0.52
C ALA A 327 17.30 3.36 0.66
N CYS A 328 18.22 2.76 -0.11
CA CYS A 328 18.57 1.34 0.02
C CYS A 328 19.17 1.03 1.40
N SER A 329 20.03 1.90 1.92
CA SER A 329 20.61 1.78 3.27
C SER A 329 19.53 1.86 4.37
N ALA A 330 18.55 2.76 4.24
CA ALA A 330 17.41 2.83 5.15
C ALA A 330 16.56 1.54 5.10
N ALA A 331 16.36 0.99 3.89
CA ALA A 331 15.62 -0.25 3.70
C ALA A 331 16.36 -1.46 4.28
N ASN A 332 17.68 -1.56 4.09
CA ASN A 332 18.51 -2.60 4.70
C ASN A 332 18.45 -2.54 6.23
N ALA A 333 18.56 -1.34 6.82
CA ALA A 333 18.42 -1.14 8.27
C ALA A 333 17.00 -1.53 8.77
N THR A 334 15.97 -1.29 7.96
CA THR A 334 14.60 -1.73 8.24
C THR A 334 14.50 -3.26 8.29
N LEU A 335 15.11 -3.95 7.33
CA LEU A 335 15.15 -5.42 7.30
C LEU A 335 16.00 -6.02 8.44
N ASP A 336 17.05 -5.33 8.88
CA ASP A 336 17.82 -5.74 10.07
C ASP A 336 16.93 -5.77 11.31
N ILE A 337 16.12 -4.73 11.51
CA ILE A 337 15.21 -4.69 12.66
C ILE A 337 14.19 -5.84 12.60
N PHE A 338 13.68 -6.20 11.42
CA PHE A 338 12.80 -7.37 11.26
C PHE A 338 13.49 -8.67 11.68
N LYS A 339 14.73 -8.86 11.23
CA LYS A 339 15.53 -10.07 11.54
C LYS A 339 15.86 -10.16 13.03
N ASP A 340 16.33 -9.07 13.65
CA ASP A 340 16.91 -9.09 14.98
C ASP A 340 15.87 -9.04 16.11
N LYS A 341 14.65 -8.56 15.85
CA LYS A 341 13.66 -8.27 16.89
C LYS A 341 12.39 -9.11 16.85
N ASP A 342 12.32 -10.13 15.99
CA ASP A 342 11.13 -10.99 15.83
C ASP A 342 9.82 -10.20 15.72
N VAL A 343 9.86 -9.18 14.83
CA VAL A 343 8.81 -8.17 14.70
C VAL A 343 7.45 -8.80 14.39
N ILE A 344 7.42 -9.79 13.50
CA ILE A 344 6.15 -10.44 13.10
C ILE A 344 5.46 -11.12 14.29
N LYS A 345 6.23 -11.80 15.15
CA LYS A 345 5.68 -12.43 16.36
C LYS A 345 5.20 -11.40 17.38
N LYS A 346 5.96 -10.32 17.59
CA LYS A 346 5.54 -9.20 18.45
C LYS A 346 4.27 -8.53 17.93
N ASN A 347 4.16 -8.33 16.64
CA ASN A 347 2.97 -7.76 16.03
C ASN A 347 1.72 -8.62 16.22
N LYS A 348 1.84 -9.97 16.29
CA LYS A 348 0.69 -10.82 16.61
C LYS A 348 0.15 -10.55 18.02
N ILE A 349 1.03 -10.38 19.00
CA ILE A 349 0.65 -10.07 20.39
C ILE A 349 0.02 -8.69 20.46
N LEU A 350 0.66 -7.71 19.84
CA LEU A 350 0.18 -6.34 19.81
C LEU A 350 -1.17 -6.21 19.07
N SER A 351 -1.34 -6.91 17.96
CA SER A 351 -2.59 -6.99 17.21
C SER A 351 -3.74 -7.55 18.05
N ALA A 352 -3.48 -8.60 18.85
CA ALA A 352 -4.49 -9.17 19.76
C ALA A 352 -4.87 -8.16 20.86
N HIS A 353 -3.90 -7.42 21.40
CA HIS A 353 -4.17 -6.36 22.36
C HIS A 353 -5.00 -5.22 21.77
N ILE A 354 -4.64 -4.75 20.57
CA ILE A 354 -5.41 -3.74 19.83
C ILE A 354 -6.86 -4.20 19.66
N ARG A 355 -7.08 -5.45 19.21
CA ARG A 355 -8.44 -6.01 19.05
C ARG A 355 -9.24 -5.88 20.35
N LYS A 356 -8.67 -6.30 21.48
CA LYS A 356 -9.32 -6.23 22.79
C LYS A 356 -9.70 -4.80 23.17
N CYS A 357 -8.84 -3.81 22.91
CA CYS A 357 -9.11 -2.39 23.23
C CYS A 357 -10.30 -1.83 22.46
N PHE A 358 -10.57 -2.31 21.26
CA PHE A 358 -11.64 -1.82 20.39
C PHE A 358 -12.89 -2.72 20.35
N GLU A 359 -12.91 -3.84 21.07
CA GLU A 359 -13.99 -4.83 20.99
C GLU A 359 -15.35 -4.29 21.42
N SER A 360 -15.38 -3.49 22.49
CA SER A 360 -16.61 -2.87 23.00
C SER A 360 -17.30 -1.93 22.00
N LEU A 361 -16.57 -1.43 21.00
CA LEU A 361 -17.15 -0.57 19.97
C LEU A 361 -18.09 -1.33 19.03
N LYS A 362 -18.01 -2.66 18.95
CA LYS A 362 -18.93 -3.47 18.15
C LYS A 362 -20.40 -3.31 18.58
N ASP A 363 -20.63 -3.04 19.86
CA ASP A 363 -21.98 -2.91 20.41
C ASP A 363 -22.51 -1.46 20.33
N HIS A 364 -21.68 -0.52 19.91
CA HIS A 364 -22.08 0.87 19.80
C HIS A 364 -23.13 1.06 18.68
N PRO A 365 -24.24 1.81 18.94
CA PRO A 365 -25.35 1.95 17.98
C PRO A 365 -24.97 2.63 16.66
N HIS A 366 -23.87 3.38 16.65
CA HIS A 366 -23.35 4.07 15.47
C HIS A 366 -22.08 3.44 14.88
N VAL A 367 -21.80 2.19 15.22
CA VAL A 367 -20.72 1.38 14.62
C VAL A 367 -21.33 0.15 13.97
N SER A 368 -21.17 0.04 12.65
CA SER A 368 -21.66 -1.13 11.91
C SER A 368 -20.66 -2.28 11.93
N ASP A 369 -19.37 -1.98 11.95
CA ASP A 369 -18.32 -2.99 11.87
C ASP A 369 -17.02 -2.52 12.54
N VAL A 370 -16.32 -3.48 13.17
CA VAL A 370 -14.95 -3.36 13.66
C VAL A 370 -14.16 -4.52 13.09
N ARG A 371 -13.37 -4.25 12.05
CA ARG A 371 -12.58 -5.26 11.33
C ARG A 371 -11.09 -5.09 11.55
N GLN A 372 -10.34 -6.17 11.51
CA GLN A 372 -8.89 -6.15 11.73
C GLN A 372 -8.18 -7.26 10.97
N LYS A 373 -7.06 -6.88 10.34
CA LYS A 373 -6.03 -7.79 9.81
C LYS A 373 -4.67 -7.35 10.34
N GLY A 374 -4.05 -8.18 11.19
CA GLY A 374 -2.76 -7.83 11.80
C GLY A 374 -2.81 -6.49 12.54
N MET A 375 -1.93 -5.58 12.16
CA MET A 375 -1.78 -4.25 12.75
C MET A 375 -2.70 -3.17 12.16
N VAL A 376 -3.64 -3.56 11.30
CA VAL A 376 -4.61 -2.65 10.68
C VAL A 376 -5.99 -2.94 11.25
N LEU A 377 -6.58 -1.97 11.96
CA LEU A 377 -7.94 -2.02 12.49
C LEU A 377 -8.76 -0.89 11.87
N ALA A 378 -10.00 -1.16 11.52
CA ALA A 378 -10.93 -0.17 10.99
C ALA A 378 -12.29 -0.26 11.68
N ILE A 379 -12.92 0.92 11.83
CA ILE A 379 -14.22 1.10 12.46
C ILE A 379 -15.12 1.79 11.46
N GLU A 380 -16.23 1.16 11.08
CA GLU A 380 -17.23 1.72 10.16
C GLU A 380 -18.30 2.47 10.94
N LEU A 381 -18.41 3.78 10.72
CA LEU A 381 -19.46 4.60 11.31
C LEU A 381 -20.76 4.47 10.50
N ILE A 382 -21.89 4.34 11.19
CA ILE A 382 -23.21 4.20 10.58
C ILE A 382 -24.24 5.05 11.31
N LYS A 383 -25.24 5.57 10.58
CA LYS A 383 -26.33 6.36 11.11
C LYS A 383 -27.40 5.50 11.80
N ASP A 384 -27.78 4.43 11.14
CA ASP A 384 -28.75 3.45 11.65
C ASP A 384 -28.22 2.04 11.37
N LYS A 385 -27.80 1.35 12.42
CA LYS A 385 -27.22 0.02 12.34
C LYS A 385 -28.26 -1.05 11.93
N LYS A 386 -29.50 -0.92 12.43
CA LYS A 386 -30.57 -1.89 12.14
C LYS A 386 -31.00 -1.84 10.67
N ARG A 387 -31.11 -0.63 10.13
CA ARG A 387 -31.50 -0.39 8.74
C ARG A 387 -30.32 -0.37 7.76
N LYS A 388 -29.10 -0.51 8.26
CA LYS A 388 -27.84 -0.39 7.48
C LYS A 388 -27.73 0.95 6.71
N VAL A 389 -28.18 2.05 7.31
CA VAL A 389 -28.14 3.39 6.69
C VAL A 389 -26.85 4.10 7.08
N SER A 390 -25.99 4.37 6.09
CA SER A 390 -24.76 5.15 6.28
C SER A 390 -25.02 6.62 6.57
N TYR A 391 -24.08 7.30 7.21
CA TYR A 391 -24.09 8.76 7.26
C TYR A 391 -23.86 9.35 5.88
N ASP A 392 -24.59 10.43 5.57
CA ASP A 392 -24.29 11.23 4.37
C ASP A 392 -22.85 11.76 4.45
N TRP A 393 -22.10 11.67 3.36
CA TRP A 393 -20.71 12.12 3.30
C TRP A 393 -20.55 13.60 3.63
N LYS A 394 -21.57 14.43 3.35
CA LYS A 394 -21.62 15.87 3.68
C LYS A 394 -21.63 16.14 5.20
N GLU A 395 -22.08 15.16 6.01
CA GLU A 395 -22.02 15.27 7.47
C GLU A 395 -20.58 15.20 8.00
N ARG A 396 -19.63 14.70 7.18
CA ARG A 396 -18.19 14.65 7.46
C ARG A 396 -17.87 14.05 8.84
N ARG A 397 -18.54 12.94 9.19
CA ARG A 397 -18.39 12.29 10.51
C ARG A 397 -16.95 11.90 10.82
N GLY A 398 -16.21 11.40 9.85
CA GLY A 398 -14.78 11.11 10.02
C GLY A 398 -13.97 12.35 10.38
N ILE A 399 -14.21 13.49 9.73
CA ILE A 399 -13.50 14.75 10.06
C ILE A 399 -13.84 15.23 11.47
N ARG A 400 -15.07 15.03 11.95
CA ARG A 400 -15.44 15.34 13.35
C ARG A 400 -14.66 14.45 14.33
N ALA A 401 -14.50 13.16 14.02
CA ALA A 401 -13.68 12.27 14.82
C ALA A 401 -12.18 12.67 14.78
N TYR A 402 -11.65 13.05 13.61
CA TYR A 402 -10.30 13.60 13.47
C TYR A 402 -10.07 14.82 14.36
N LEU A 403 -10.98 15.79 14.35
CA LEU A 403 -10.88 16.99 15.19
C LEU A 403 -10.97 16.66 16.68
N HIS A 404 -11.78 15.67 17.06
CA HIS A 404 -11.82 15.15 18.43
C HIS A 404 -10.49 14.48 18.80
N GLY A 405 -9.93 13.68 17.89
CA GLY A 405 -8.60 13.07 18.05
C GLY A 405 -7.53 14.12 18.31
N LEU A 406 -7.46 15.18 17.49
CA LEU A 406 -6.49 16.27 17.69
C LEU A 406 -6.61 16.94 19.06
N LYS A 407 -7.84 17.17 19.55
CA LYS A 407 -8.08 17.71 20.91
C LYS A 407 -7.58 16.77 22.01
N ASN A 408 -7.49 15.48 21.73
CA ASN A 408 -6.99 14.45 22.64
C ASN A 408 -5.57 13.97 22.26
N ASN A 409 -4.85 14.76 21.48
CA ASN A 409 -3.46 14.49 21.11
C ASN A 409 -3.27 13.18 20.29
N VAL A 410 -4.22 12.84 19.43
CA VAL A 410 -4.16 11.68 18.54
C VAL A 410 -4.30 12.13 17.08
N LEU A 411 -3.30 11.81 16.26
CA LEU A 411 -3.36 11.98 14.81
C LEU A 411 -4.09 10.78 14.20
N MET A 412 -5.28 11.04 13.64
CA MET A 412 -6.04 10.11 12.82
C MET A 412 -6.25 10.71 11.41
N ARG A 413 -6.53 9.88 10.41
CA ARG A 413 -6.93 10.34 9.07
C ARG A 413 -8.06 9.45 8.56
N PRO A 414 -9.32 9.84 8.73
CA PRO A 414 -10.46 9.01 8.33
C PRO A 414 -10.59 8.90 6.81
N LEU A 415 -11.24 7.83 6.36
CA LEU A 415 -11.66 7.59 4.99
C LEU A 415 -13.19 7.68 4.95
N GLY A 416 -13.74 8.88 4.70
CA GLY A 416 -15.18 9.13 4.78
C GLY A 416 -15.74 8.80 6.17
N ASN A 417 -16.60 7.78 6.26
CA ASN A 417 -17.18 7.29 7.51
C ASN A 417 -16.35 6.18 8.18
N VAL A 418 -15.16 5.87 7.68
CA VAL A 418 -14.28 4.84 8.26
C VAL A 418 -13.15 5.50 9.04
N LEU A 419 -13.06 5.18 10.32
CA LEU A 419 -11.92 5.47 11.17
C LEU A 419 -11.00 4.27 11.15
N TYR A 420 -9.68 4.49 11.15
CA TYR A 420 -8.75 3.37 11.20
C TYR A 420 -7.56 3.65 12.10
N PHE A 421 -6.97 2.57 12.59
CA PHE A 421 -5.79 2.53 13.42
C PHE A 421 -4.75 1.63 12.76
N MET A 422 -3.64 2.23 12.38
CA MET A 422 -2.53 1.57 11.69
C MET A 422 -1.20 2.12 12.22
N PRO A 423 -0.89 1.86 13.49
CA PRO A 423 0.19 2.51 14.20
C PRO A 423 1.57 1.94 13.82
N PRO A 424 2.66 2.63 14.18
CA PRO A 424 3.98 2.03 14.22
C PRO A 424 4.02 0.83 15.18
N TYR A 425 4.92 -0.13 14.91
CA TYR A 425 5.05 -1.37 15.70
C TYR A 425 5.68 -1.18 17.09
N VAL A 426 6.01 0.04 17.43
CA VAL A 426 6.58 0.44 18.73
C VAL A 426 5.56 1.16 19.63
N ILE A 427 4.27 1.09 19.28
CA ILE A 427 3.17 1.64 20.07
C ILE A 427 3.01 0.90 21.40
#